data_af47768cdd371c2c4b7b8577ee761ab7
#
_entry.id   af47768cdd371c2c4b7b8577ee761ab7
#
_cell.length_a   1.000
_cell.length_b   1.000
_cell.length_c   1.000
_cell.angle_alpha   90.00
_cell.angle_beta   90.00
_cell.angle_gamma   90.00
#
_symmetry.space_group_name_H-M   'P 1'
#
loop_
_entity.id
_entity.type
_entity.pdbx_description
1 polymer ?
#
loop_
_entity_poly.entity_id
_entity_poly.type
_entity_poly.pdbx_seq_one_letter_code
_entity_poly.pdbx_strand_id
1 'polypeptide(L)'
;MAGGKTVATLKSELPAASHVGRVPAGSALSSDHAIAVLAALAQPSRLEIFRLLLKSEPDGLAAGAIAEMLEAPHNSISTHLAILVRAGLLRSARNGRTIIYRADIEGMRALIGFLVNDCCDSHPELCSLAAVAGDGGCGGTATKTMKGKGK
;
A
#
# COMPACT_ATOMS: atom_id res chain seq x y z
N MET A 1 56.74 15.73 -9.74
CA MET A 1 55.57 16.53 -9.35
C MET A 1 54.33 15.65 -9.54
N ALA A 2 53.86 15.05 -8.48
CA ALA A 2 52.74 14.14 -8.52
C ALA A 2 51.54 14.82 -7.85
N GLY A 3 50.52 15.13 -8.64
CA GLY A 3 49.26 15.68 -8.17
C GLY A 3 48.26 14.58 -7.87
N GLY A 4 48.18 14.16 -6.61
CA GLY A 4 47.17 13.24 -6.15
C GLY A 4 45.80 13.95 -6.06
N LYS A 5 44.85 13.52 -6.90
CA LYS A 5 43.43 13.94 -6.75
C LYS A 5 42.76 13.02 -5.74
N THR A 6 42.54 13.55 -4.56
CA THR A 6 41.73 12.93 -3.52
C THR A 6 40.28 12.86 -3.99
N VAL A 7 39.80 11.65 -4.25
CA VAL A 7 38.37 11.40 -4.51
C VAL A 7 37.66 11.43 -3.15
N ALA A 8 36.95 12.50 -2.88
CA ALA A 8 36.08 12.58 -1.72
C ALA A 8 34.94 11.56 -1.89
N THR A 9 34.98 10.50 -1.07
CA THR A 9 33.88 9.55 -0.94
C THR A 9 32.68 10.26 -0.30
N LEU A 10 31.74 10.67 -1.10
CA LEU A 10 30.42 11.09 -0.65
C LEU A 10 29.72 9.87 -0.04
N LYS A 11 29.89 9.75 1.28
CA LYS A 11 29.11 8.84 2.09
C LYS A 11 27.68 9.37 2.10
N SER A 12 26.84 8.85 1.21
CA SER A 12 25.41 9.12 1.16
C SER A 12 24.79 8.57 2.44
N GLU A 13 24.63 9.42 3.44
CA GLU A 13 23.79 9.15 4.58
C GLU A 13 22.35 9.18 4.10
N LEU A 14 21.83 8.00 3.83
CA LEU A 14 20.40 7.79 3.71
C LEU A 14 19.75 8.19 5.04
N PRO A 15 18.81 9.13 5.05
CA PRO A 15 18.09 9.45 6.28
C PRO A 15 17.42 8.18 6.80
N ALA A 16 17.58 7.94 8.09
CA ALA A 16 16.95 6.85 8.82
C ALA A 16 15.47 6.78 8.43
N ALA A 17 15.05 5.59 7.97
CA ALA A 17 13.69 5.33 7.55
C ALA A 17 12.72 5.74 8.68
N SER A 18 12.08 6.88 8.51
CA SER A 18 10.89 7.21 9.27
C SER A 18 9.92 6.07 9.04
N HIS A 19 9.57 5.34 10.09
CA HIS A 19 8.49 4.38 10.06
C HIS A 19 7.23 5.14 9.62
N VAL A 20 6.85 5.02 8.36
CA VAL A 20 5.51 5.37 7.93
C VAL A 20 4.62 4.38 8.65
N GLY A 21 4.01 4.85 9.74
CA GLY A 21 3.25 4.03 10.65
C GLY A 21 2.10 3.38 9.90
N ARG A 22 1.83 2.13 10.27
CA ARG A 22 0.61 1.41 9.94
C ARG A 22 -0.58 2.37 10.05
N VAL A 23 -1.33 2.54 8.96
CA VAL A 23 -2.57 3.33 8.99
C VAL A 23 -3.50 2.64 10.00
N PRO A 24 -3.89 3.28 11.11
CA PRO A 24 -4.82 2.68 12.03
C PRO A 24 -6.16 2.47 11.32
N ALA A 25 -6.81 1.33 11.56
CA ALA A 25 -8.11 1.02 11.02
C ALA A 25 -9.10 2.15 11.36
N GLY A 26 -9.65 2.80 10.33
CA GLY A 26 -10.62 3.89 10.50
C GLY A 26 -10.08 5.32 10.39
N SER A 27 -8.77 5.55 10.19
CA SER A 27 -8.26 6.88 9.87
C SER A 27 -8.27 7.12 8.36
N ALA A 28 -8.72 8.31 7.94
CA ALA A 28 -8.65 8.73 6.55
C ALA A 28 -7.19 8.69 6.05
N LEU A 29 -6.97 8.10 4.88
CA LEU A 29 -5.66 8.05 4.26
C LEU A 29 -5.31 9.47 3.77
N SER A 30 -4.10 9.97 4.06
CA SER A 30 -3.68 11.26 3.50
C SER A 30 -3.34 11.13 2.01
N SER A 31 -3.48 12.22 1.25
CA SER A 31 -3.13 12.26 -0.18
C SER A 31 -1.69 11.82 -0.43
N ASP A 32 -0.74 12.28 0.39
CA ASP A 32 0.68 11.89 0.26
C ASP A 32 0.88 10.39 0.46
N HIS A 33 0.17 9.79 1.42
CA HIS A 33 0.23 8.36 1.65
C HIS A 33 -0.42 7.59 0.49
N ALA A 34 -1.56 8.03 0.00
CA ALA A 34 -2.21 7.43 -1.18
C ALA A 34 -1.31 7.44 -2.41
N ILE A 35 -0.62 8.56 -2.67
CA ILE A 35 0.37 8.67 -3.75
C ILE A 35 1.51 7.69 -3.55
N ALA A 36 2.03 7.54 -2.33
CA ALA A 36 3.10 6.59 -2.03
C ALA A 36 2.68 5.13 -2.26
N VAL A 37 1.44 4.78 -1.88
CA VAL A 37 0.87 3.43 -2.12
C VAL A 37 0.71 3.16 -3.62
N LEU A 38 0.15 4.11 -4.37
CA LEU A 38 0.01 4.00 -5.82
C LEU A 38 1.37 3.89 -6.52
N ALA A 39 2.35 4.71 -6.14
CA ALA A 39 3.71 4.65 -6.64
C ALA A 39 4.39 3.30 -6.33
N ALA A 40 4.11 2.71 -5.17
CA ALA A 40 4.61 1.39 -4.81
C ALA A 40 4.05 0.30 -5.73
N LEU A 41 2.81 0.40 -6.19
CA LEU A 41 2.20 -0.55 -7.11
C LEU A 41 2.50 -0.28 -8.59
N ALA A 42 2.93 0.92 -8.93
CA ALA A 42 3.16 1.36 -10.31
C ALA A 42 4.41 0.74 -10.97
N GLN A 43 4.78 -0.48 -10.57
CA GLN A 43 5.87 -1.24 -11.17
C GLN A 43 5.45 -2.71 -11.30
N PRO A 44 5.59 -3.33 -12.49
CA PRO A 44 5.06 -4.67 -12.76
C PRO A 44 5.44 -5.72 -11.72
N SER A 45 6.72 -5.86 -11.40
CA SER A 45 7.19 -6.87 -10.44
C SER A 45 6.60 -6.68 -9.04
N ARG A 46 6.38 -5.44 -8.59
CA ARG A 46 5.74 -5.19 -7.28
C ARG A 46 4.26 -5.55 -7.29
N LEU A 47 3.57 -5.27 -8.39
CA LEU A 47 2.18 -5.69 -8.55
C LEU A 47 2.06 -7.22 -8.56
N GLU A 48 2.97 -7.92 -9.24
CA GLU A 48 3.01 -9.39 -9.25
C GLU A 48 3.25 -9.97 -7.86
N ILE A 49 4.23 -9.45 -7.11
CA ILE A 49 4.49 -9.84 -5.72
C ILE A 49 3.24 -9.65 -4.86
N PHE A 50 2.60 -8.50 -4.96
CA PHE A 50 1.39 -8.20 -4.19
C PHE A 50 0.25 -9.17 -4.53
N ARG A 51 0.00 -9.43 -5.81
CA ARG A 51 -1.02 -10.40 -6.26
C ARG A 51 -0.72 -11.83 -5.82
N LEU A 52 0.55 -12.23 -5.84
CA LEU A 52 0.98 -13.54 -5.36
C LEU A 52 0.69 -13.68 -3.86
N LEU A 53 1.03 -12.67 -3.07
CA LEU A 53 0.79 -12.69 -1.62
C LEU A 53 -0.69 -12.64 -1.27
N LEU A 54 -1.53 -11.95 -2.04
CA LEU A 54 -2.99 -12.01 -1.86
C LEU A 54 -3.53 -13.44 -2.05
N LYS A 55 -2.99 -14.19 -3.01
CA LYS A 55 -3.40 -15.59 -3.25
C LYS A 55 -2.88 -16.54 -2.17
N SER A 56 -1.83 -16.15 -1.47
CA SER A 56 -1.18 -16.97 -0.42
C SER A 56 -1.68 -16.64 0.99
N GLU A 57 -2.72 -15.82 1.12
CA GLU A 57 -3.37 -15.60 2.42
C GLU A 57 -4.15 -16.87 2.85
N PRO A 58 -4.19 -17.22 4.14
CA PRO A 58 -3.63 -16.48 5.27
C PRO A 58 -2.17 -16.82 5.61
N ASP A 59 -1.51 -17.73 4.94
CA ASP A 59 -0.19 -18.25 5.34
C ASP A 59 0.95 -17.28 5.05
N GLY A 60 0.89 -16.60 3.90
CA GLY A 60 1.97 -15.74 3.40
C GLY A 60 3.15 -16.54 2.86
N LEU A 61 4.19 -15.84 2.42
CA LEU A 61 5.38 -16.45 1.80
C LEU A 61 6.67 -15.81 2.32
N ALA A 62 7.73 -16.62 2.35
CA ALA A 62 9.10 -16.14 2.55
C ALA A 62 9.66 -15.50 1.27
N ALA A 63 10.61 -14.55 1.40
CA ALA A 63 11.23 -13.90 0.25
C ALA A 63 11.87 -14.88 -0.76
N GLY A 64 12.46 -15.97 -0.26
CA GLY A 64 13.02 -17.03 -1.11
C GLY A 64 11.96 -17.71 -1.97
N ALA A 65 10.85 -18.11 -1.37
CA ALA A 65 9.72 -18.73 -2.09
C ALA A 65 9.13 -17.78 -3.15
N ILE A 66 9.00 -16.49 -2.83
CA ILE A 66 8.54 -15.48 -3.80
C ILE A 66 9.52 -15.37 -4.97
N ALA A 67 10.84 -15.35 -4.71
CA ALA A 67 11.87 -15.29 -5.73
C ALA A 67 11.83 -16.49 -6.67
N GLU A 68 11.65 -17.68 -6.13
CA GLU A 68 11.50 -18.93 -6.89
C GLU A 68 10.22 -18.92 -7.75
N MET A 69 9.08 -18.55 -7.17
CA MET A 69 7.79 -18.56 -7.88
C MET A 69 7.72 -17.53 -9.00
N LEU A 70 8.43 -16.40 -8.87
CA LEU A 70 8.47 -15.34 -9.88
C LEU A 70 9.71 -15.41 -10.77
N GLU A 71 10.55 -16.42 -10.61
CA GLU A 71 11.81 -16.61 -11.35
C GLU A 71 12.68 -15.33 -11.35
N ALA A 72 12.71 -14.64 -10.20
CA ALA A 72 13.34 -13.34 -10.08
C ALA A 72 14.55 -13.36 -9.11
N PRO A 73 15.57 -12.51 -9.32
CA PRO A 73 16.71 -12.43 -8.43
C PRO A 73 16.30 -12.06 -6.99
N HIS A 74 16.83 -12.81 -6.02
CA HIS A 74 16.48 -12.64 -4.60
C HIS A 74 16.69 -11.21 -4.08
N ASN A 75 17.76 -10.54 -4.52
CA ASN A 75 18.05 -9.16 -4.13
C ASN A 75 16.97 -8.18 -4.63
N SER A 76 16.46 -8.37 -5.85
CA SER A 76 15.38 -7.57 -6.40
C SER A 76 14.09 -7.76 -5.61
N ILE A 77 13.74 -9.01 -5.29
CA ILE A 77 12.57 -9.33 -4.48
C ILE A 77 12.65 -8.66 -3.11
N SER A 78 13.79 -8.75 -2.43
CA SER A 78 13.98 -8.11 -1.11
C SER A 78 13.77 -6.60 -1.16
N THR A 79 14.26 -5.94 -2.21
CA THR A 79 14.05 -4.50 -2.42
C THR A 79 12.59 -4.17 -2.66
N HIS A 80 11.90 -4.94 -3.51
CA HIS A 80 10.47 -4.74 -3.79
C HIS A 80 9.60 -4.98 -2.57
N LEU A 81 9.89 -6.02 -1.78
CA LEU A 81 9.19 -6.29 -0.53
C LEU A 81 9.36 -5.15 0.48
N ALA A 82 10.56 -4.59 0.62
CA ALA A 82 10.80 -3.45 1.51
C ALA A 82 9.99 -2.21 1.10
N ILE A 83 9.86 -1.94 -0.20
CA ILE A 83 9.05 -0.83 -0.73
C ILE A 83 7.57 -1.06 -0.42
N LEU A 84 7.04 -2.25 -0.66
CA LEU A 84 5.64 -2.59 -0.42
C LEU A 84 5.28 -2.58 1.08
N VAL A 85 6.18 -3.05 1.95
CA VAL A 85 6.01 -2.96 3.41
C VAL A 85 5.97 -1.50 3.86
N ARG A 86 6.90 -0.67 3.36
CA ARG A 86 6.93 0.76 3.70
C ARG A 86 5.67 1.49 3.26
N ALA A 87 5.12 1.11 2.12
CA ALA A 87 3.87 1.69 1.60
C ALA A 87 2.62 1.18 2.35
N GLY A 88 2.73 0.24 3.30
CA GLY A 88 1.60 -0.31 4.03
C GLY A 88 0.76 -1.31 3.23
N LEU A 89 1.31 -1.87 2.15
CA LEU A 89 0.66 -2.89 1.33
C LEU A 89 0.99 -4.31 1.76
N LEU A 90 2.09 -4.49 2.47
CA LEU A 90 2.50 -5.76 3.03
C LEU A 90 2.78 -5.64 4.53
N ARG A 91 2.54 -6.73 5.23
CA ARG A 91 3.01 -6.97 6.59
C ARG A 91 4.12 -8.01 6.56
N SER A 92 5.10 -7.87 7.44
CA SER A 92 6.14 -8.87 7.63
C SER A 92 6.16 -9.35 9.08
N ALA A 93 6.26 -10.64 9.27
CA ALA A 93 6.38 -11.27 10.58
C ALA A 93 7.57 -12.23 10.59
N ARG A 94 8.34 -12.21 11.68
CA ARG A 94 9.45 -13.14 11.86
C ARG A 94 8.93 -14.48 12.37
N ASN A 95 9.23 -15.53 11.64
CA ASN A 95 8.96 -16.91 12.04
C ASN A 95 10.31 -17.66 12.14
N GLY A 96 10.85 -17.73 13.35
CA GLY A 96 12.18 -18.29 13.60
C GLY A 96 13.28 -17.48 12.89
N ARG A 97 13.97 -18.13 11.95
CA ARG A 97 15.03 -17.52 11.12
C ARG A 97 14.52 -16.88 9.83
N THR A 98 13.26 -17.10 9.50
CA THR A 98 12.63 -16.67 8.26
C THR A 98 11.69 -15.49 8.51
N ILE A 99 11.61 -14.59 7.55
CA ILE A 99 10.60 -13.52 7.52
C ILE A 99 9.52 -13.95 6.56
N ILE A 100 8.27 -13.98 7.03
CA ILE A 100 7.08 -14.26 6.25
C ILE A 100 6.41 -12.94 5.90
N TYR A 101 6.10 -12.74 4.64
CA TYR A 101 5.40 -11.59 4.11
C TYR A 101 3.97 -11.97 3.79
N ARG A 102 3.05 -11.05 4.08
CA ARG A 102 1.61 -11.20 3.87
C ARG A 102 1.03 -9.91 3.31
N ALA A 103 -0.01 -10.03 2.51
CA ALA A 103 -0.73 -8.85 2.03
C ALA A 103 -1.39 -8.09 3.19
N ASP A 104 -1.32 -6.76 3.19
CA ASP A 104 -2.08 -5.92 4.11
C ASP A 104 -3.39 -5.49 3.42
N ILE A 105 -4.43 -6.28 3.65
CA ILE A 105 -5.75 -6.05 3.05
C ILE A 105 -6.35 -4.73 3.54
N GLU A 106 -6.08 -4.35 4.81
CA GLU A 106 -6.56 -3.08 5.36
C GLU A 106 -5.87 -1.88 4.71
N GLY A 107 -4.58 -1.98 4.39
CA GLY A 107 -3.86 -0.95 3.62
C GLY A 107 -4.45 -0.75 2.23
N MET A 108 -4.80 -1.83 1.54
CA MET A 108 -5.47 -1.76 0.24
C MET A 108 -6.89 -1.20 0.37
N ARG A 109 -7.64 -1.61 1.38
CA ARG A 109 -8.99 -1.09 1.65
C ARG A 109 -8.97 0.41 1.92
N ALA A 110 -7.99 0.90 2.70
CA ALA A 110 -7.81 2.32 2.97
C ALA A 110 -7.52 3.11 1.69
N LEU A 111 -6.70 2.59 0.77
CA LEU A 111 -6.46 3.21 -0.54
C LEU A 111 -7.73 3.30 -1.37
N ILE A 112 -8.48 2.20 -1.49
CA ILE A 112 -9.74 2.17 -2.25
C ILE A 112 -10.74 3.17 -1.66
N GLY A 113 -10.86 3.20 -0.33
CA GLY A 113 -11.71 4.17 0.37
C GLY A 113 -11.33 5.61 0.08
N PHE A 114 -10.03 5.93 0.10
CA PHE A 114 -9.54 7.26 -0.26
C PHE A 114 -9.87 7.62 -1.72
N LEU A 115 -9.63 6.72 -2.65
CA LEU A 115 -9.91 6.98 -4.08
C LEU A 115 -11.39 7.24 -4.34
N VAL A 116 -12.27 6.51 -3.67
CA VAL A 116 -13.72 6.64 -3.88
C VAL A 116 -14.29 7.88 -3.15
N ASN A 117 -13.91 8.10 -1.89
CA ASN A 117 -14.54 9.12 -1.05
C ASN A 117 -13.88 10.49 -1.15
N ASP A 118 -12.54 10.53 -1.15
CA ASP A 118 -11.80 11.78 -1.07
C ASP A 118 -11.32 12.28 -2.44
N CYS A 119 -10.83 11.37 -3.29
CA CYS A 119 -10.32 11.75 -4.61
C CYS A 119 -11.43 11.97 -5.64
N CYS A 120 -12.50 11.18 -5.59
CA CYS A 120 -13.58 11.19 -6.57
C CYS A 120 -14.85 11.87 -6.05
N ASP A 121 -14.77 12.59 -4.95
CA ASP A 121 -15.88 13.37 -4.35
C ASP A 121 -17.18 12.55 -4.20
N SER A 122 -17.03 11.27 -3.84
CA SER A 122 -18.15 10.32 -3.67
C SER A 122 -19.10 10.27 -4.87
N HIS A 123 -18.58 10.39 -6.09
CA HIS A 123 -19.39 10.37 -7.31
C HIS A 123 -20.25 9.10 -7.37
N PRO A 124 -21.57 9.18 -7.56
CA PRO A 124 -22.49 8.04 -7.39
C PRO A 124 -22.13 6.81 -8.24
N GLU A 125 -21.63 7.01 -9.45
CA GLU A 125 -21.24 5.93 -10.35
C GLU A 125 -19.99 5.18 -9.85
N LEU A 126 -19.06 5.87 -9.18
CA LEU A 126 -17.87 5.28 -8.57
C LEU A 126 -18.19 4.61 -7.24
N CYS A 127 -19.11 5.19 -6.46
CA CYS A 127 -19.60 4.57 -5.23
C CYS A 127 -20.29 3.23 -5.49
N SER A 128 -20.99 3.06 -6.59
CA SER A 128 -21.66 1.80 -6.95
C SER A 128 -20.64 0.68 -7.24
N LEU A 129 -19.45 1.01 -7.78
CA LEU A 129 -18.37 0.05 -7.99
C LEU A 129 -17.76 -0.41 -6.67
N ALA A 130 -17.64 0.47 -5.66
CA ALA A 130 -17.15 0.11 -4.35
C ALA A 130 -18.14 -0.77 -3.56
N ALA A 131 -19.45 -0.62 -3.77
CA ALA A 131 -20.48 -1.46 -3.17
C ALA A 131 -20.41 -2.91 -3.68
N VAL A 132 -19.97 -3.14 -4.91
CA VAL A 132 -19.75 -4.49 -5.48
C VAL A 132 -18.50 -5.16 -4.86
N ALA A 133 -17.56 -4.35 -4.34
CA ALA A 133 -16.30 -4.85 -3.77
C ALA A 133 -16.36 -5.16 -2.26
N GLY A 134 -17.49 -4.96 -1.60
CA GLY A 134 -17.67 -5.30 -0.17
C GLY A 134 -18.50 -4.29 0.59
N ASP A 135 -19.31 -4.77 1.49
CA ASP A 135 -20.24 -4.12 2.42
C ASP A 135 -19.62 -2.91 3.16
N GLY A 136 -19.49 -1.80 2.49
CA GLY A 136 -19.03 -0.54 3.06
C GLY A 136 -19.84 0.60 2.48
N GLY A 137 -21.05 0.81 3.05
CA GLY A 137 -22.03 1.75 2.57
C GLY A 137 -21.49 3.16 2.33
N CYS A 138 -21.65 3.68 1.13
CA CYS A 138 -21.78 5.10 0.85
C CYS A 138 -23.08 5.61 1.47
N GLY A 139 -23.13 5.65 2.80
CA GLY A 139 -24.27 6.15 3.56
C GLY A 139 -24.18 7.64 3.80
N GLY A 140 -24.26 8.42 2.75
CA GLY A 140 -24.61 9.83 2.87
C GLY A 140 -26.11 9.95 3.15
N THR A 141 -26.52 10.08 4.41
CA THR A 141 -27.88 10.43 4.79
C THR A 141 -28.17 11.86 4.37
N ALA A 142 -28.65 12.04 3.15
CA ALA A 142 -29.33 13.25 2.75
C ALA A 142 -30.72 13.25 3.38
N THR A 143 -30.83 13.68 4.62
CA THR A 143 -32.11 14.07 5.22
C THR A 143 -32.59 15.36 4.58
N LYS A 144 -33.31 15.22 3.45
CA LYS A 144 -34.06 16.29 2.86
C LYS A 144 -35.30 16.54 3.71
N THR A 145 -35.18 17.46 4.69
CA THR A 145 -36.33 17.99 5.44
C THR A 145 -37.21 18.77 4.48
N MET A 146 -38.26 18.15 3.98
CA MET A 146 -39.35 18.86 3.33
C MET A 146 -40.17 19.57 4.41
N LYS A 147 -39.98 20.88 4.55
CA LYS A 147 -40.82 21.76 5.33
C LYS A 147 -42.13 21.96 4.56
N GLY A 148 -43.13 21.17 4.89
CA GLY A 148 -44.50 21.34 4.40
C GLY A 148 -45.06 22.63 4.93
N LYS A 149 -45.42 23.55 4.03
CA LYS A 149 -46.17 24.76 4.33
C LYS A 149 -47.63 24.40 4.17
N GLY A 150 -48.30 24.12 5.27
CA GLY A 150 -49.74 23.97 5.34
C GLY A 150 -50.40 25.34 5.57
N LYS A 151 -51.43 25.57 4.83
CA LYS A 151 -52.36 26.69 4.98
C LYS A 151 -53.46 26.28 5.98
#